data_396be13bb59402bfd199e95bc5bb9248
#
_entry.id   396be13bb59402bfd199e95bc5bb9248
#
_cell.length_a   1.000
_cell.length_b   1.000
_cell.length_c   1.000
_cell.angle_alpha   90.00
_cell.angle_beta   90.00
_cell.angle_gamma   90.00
#
_symmetry.space_group_name_H-M   'P 1'
#
loop_
_entity.id
_entity.type
_entity.pdbx_description
1 polymer ?
#
loop_
_entity_poly.entity_id
_entity_poly.type
_entity_poly.pdbx_seq_one_letter_code
_entity_poly.pdbx_strand_id
1 'polypeptide(L)'
;MPLPKMPSLSVRPSWPILLPRLSWPALLLSLAGCATSSLDLAPPRADRPWTPPVDAGGAIVSGPARPDSPDARYVLPANAAAGAVPQDNAIDPSHEYTLAELIDLAQSSNPRTRIAWNAARNAALATGMVKSVYLPQLAATAMTGWRHSNGSSNIGLGDSSSNSSTHGTVGVLSLQWLLFDFGGRQARVQAAEQATIAGNVALTAVHQQLVQEVSVAYHGYIAARARTVNARQGLVNAGTLLDAANARYRQGQGTVVEVAQATQNREQARLATVTADGAEQDAYLALITAMGISPLAQPRIAALPDYALSPALAQPVEQIITDALARRPDVLAAYAAEQAEQAKARAADSDFLPKVFLSASTSHTSGRSSITAVPAIGQQAGTVNLDGSRSGSSVFLGVTLPLYDGGLRAAARMQARNDAASAGERLTRAKQDATRQIVAARNALRSGIAANEAAVALLKAARVTYDAASAAYRNGVGSLTDATLAQSQMLVAQNAYADSIANARSAAAVLAVATGRVSLLDER
;
A
#
# COMPACT_ATOMS: atom_id res chain seq x y z
N MET A 1 89.52 33.81 -50.60
CA MET A 1 89.31 33.60 -49.14
C MET A 1 88.07 32.75 -49.00
N PRO A 2 88.14 31.49 -48.52
CA PRO A 2 87.04 30.53 -48.46
C PRO A 2 86.30 30.68 -47.14
N LEU A 3 84.92 30.50 -47.21
CA LEU A 3 84.01 30.45 -46.12
C LEU A 3 84.09 29.07 -45.42
N PRO A 4 83.88 28.98 -44.10
CA PRO A 4 84.00 27.74 -43.33
C PRO A 4 82.76 26.90 -43.45
N LYS A 5 82.96 25.58 -43.52
CA LYS A 5 81.96 24.51 -43.46
C LYS A 5 81.28 24.42 -42.08
N MET A 6 79.94 24.41 -42.04
CA MET A 6 79.18 24.02 -40.85
C MET A 6 78.92 22.48 -40.84
N PRO A 7 79.01 21.86 -39.64
CA PRO A 7 78.77 20.41 -39.54
C PRO A 7 77.28 20.06 -39.50
N SER A 8 76.95 19.00 -40.18
CA SER A 8 75.63 18.37 -40.21
C SER A 8 75.34 17.63 -38.90
N LEU A 9 74.38 18.12 -38.08
CA LEU A 9 73.83 17.43 -36.96
C LEU A 9 72.58 16.62 -37.41
N SER A 10 72.77 15.32 -37.59
CA SER A 10 71.70 14.36 -37.75
C SER A 10 71.13 14.01 -36.37
N VAL A 11 70.03 14.63 -36.00
CA VAL A 11 69.22 14.18 -34.84
C VAL A 11 68.16 13.22 -35.33
N ARG A 12 68.37 11.94 -35.05
CA ARG A 12 67.32 10.93 -35.12
C ARG A 12 66.49 10.96 -33.82
N PRO A 13 65.20 11.22 -33.81
CA PRO A 13 64.41 10.95 -32.64
C PRO A 13 63.95 9.48 -32.69
N SER A 14 64.62 8.61 -31.95
CA SER A 14 64.15 7.28 -31.58
C SER A 14 63.33 7.41 -30.31
N TRP A 15 62.03 7.62 -30.42
CA TRP A 15 61.13 7.40 -29.33
C TRP A 15 60.45 6.07 -29.55
N PRO A 16 60.58 5.08 -28.63
CA PRO A 16 59.76 3.90 -28.63
C PRO A 16 58.37 4.31 -28.15
N ILE A 17 57.38 4.28 -29.02
CA ILE A 17 55.94 4.32 -28.62
C ILE A 17 55.67 3.00 -27.93
N LEU A 18 55.88 2.96 -26.62
CA LEU A 18 55.30 1.97 -25.71
C LEU A 18 53.83 2.31 -25.55
N LEU A 19 53.01 1.85 -26.51
CA LEU A 19 51.57 1.68 -26.27
C LEU A 19 51.42 0.56 -25.24
N PRO A 20 50.92 0.85 -24.01
CA PRO A 20 50.56 -0.23 -23.12
C PRO A 20 49.44 -1.00 -23.79
N ARG A 21 49.67 -2.29 -24.07
CA ARG A 21 48.63 -3.25 -24.32
C ARG A 21 47.80 -3.36 -23.04
N LEU A 22 46.89 -2.40 -22.81
CA LEU A 22 45.82 -2.60 -21.84
C LEU A 22 44.92 -3.71 -22.40
N SER A 23 45.15 -4.86 -21.84
CA SER A 23 44.37 -6.05 -22.14
C SER A 23 42.89 -5.77 -21.83
N TRP A 24 42.01 -5.94 -22.79
CA TRP A 24 40.54 -5.86 -22.65
C TRP A 24 39.97 -6.57 -21.42
N PRO A 25 40.56 -7.68 -20.89
CA PRO A 25 40.09 -8.29 -19.64
C PRO A 25 40.24 -7.39 -18.41
N ALA A 26 41.19 -6.45 -18.37
CA ALA A 26 41.32 -5.53 -17.22
C ALA A 26 40.21 -4.45 -17.19
N LEU A 27 39.69 -4.05 -18.35
CA LEU A 27 38.57 -3.09 -18.46
C LEU A 27 37.23 -3.78 -18.08
N LEU A 28 37.06 -5.05 -18.40
CA LEU A 28 35.86 -5.84 -18.02
C LEU A 28 35.84 -6.19 -16.52
N LEU A 29 36.98 -6.37 -15.90
CA LEU A 29 37.09 -6.57 -14.44
C LEU A 29 36.81 -5.29 -13.63
N SER A 30 37.09 -4.12 -14.17
CA SER A 30 36.77 -2.84 -13.52
C SER A 30 35.28 -2.50 -13.57
N LEU A 31 34.54 -2.99 -14.56
CA LEU A 31 33.08 -2.82 -14.66
C LEU A 31 32.31 -3.76 -13.73
N ALA A 32 32.86 -4.93 -13.40
CA ALA A 32 32.25 -5.85 -12.42
C ALA A 32 32.39 -5.32 -10.97
N GLY A 33 33.40 -4.50 -10.68
CA GLY A 33 33.64 -3.92 -9.36
C GLY A 33 32.60 -2.87 -8.95
N CYS A 34 32.00 -2.14 -9.91
CA CYS A 34 31.06 -1.05 -9.59
C CYS A 34 29.69 -1.55 -9.04
N ALA A 35 29.26 -2.75 -9.39
CA ALA A 35 27.99 -3.29 -8.90
C ALA A 35 28.12 -3.89 -7.48
N THR A 36 29.28 -4.46 -7.14
CA THR A 36 29.52 -5.06 -5.81
C THR A 36 29.94 -4.03 -4.77
N SER A 37 30.45 -2.86 -5.16
CA SER A 37 30.74 -1.74 -4.24
C SER A 37 29.48 -1.19 -3.57
N SER A 38 28.29 -1.43 -4.14
CA SER A 38 27.02 -1.07 -3.48
C SER A 38 26.75 -1.88 -2.22
N LEU A 39 27.44 -3.01 -2.01
CA LEU A 39 27.37 -3.77 -0.75
C LEU A 39 27.96 -2.99 0.44
N ASP A 40 28.83 -2.00 0.19
CA ASP A 40 29.35 -1.11 1.23
C ASP A 40 28.23 -0.24 1.87
N LEU A 41 27.07 -0.12 1.19
CA LEU A 41 25.88 0.56 1.73
C LEU A 41 25.06 -0.35 2.67
N ALA A 42 25.32 -1.64 2.67
CA ALA A 42 24.63 -2.61 3.52
C ALA A 42 25.34 -2.79 4.87
N PRO A 43 24.66 -3.33 5.90
CA PRO A 43 25.30 -3.70 7.14
C PRO A 43 26.47 -4.67 6.89
N PRO A 44 27.68 -4.41 7.42
CA PRO A 44 28.85 -5.24 7.15
C PRO A 44 28.80 -6.61 7.86
N ARG A 45 27.94 -6.77 8.86
CA ARG A 45 27.83 -7.95 9.71
C ARG A 45 26.41 -8.25 10.09
N ALA A 46 26.06 -9.53 10.13
CA ALA A 46 24.71 -9.98 10.52
C ALA A 46 24.51 -10.05 12.05
N ASP A 47 25.60 -10.13 12.82
CA ASP A 47 25.60 -10.31 14.28
C ASP A 47 25.57 -9.00 15.07
N ARG A 48 25.59 -7.87 14.40
CA ARG A 48 25.58 -6.53 15.02
C ARG A 48 24.56 -5.60 14.37
N PRO A 49 23.99 -4.64 15.14
CA PRO A 49 23.10 -3.62 14.58
C PRO A 49 23.84 -2.73 13.58
N TRP A 50 23.13 -2.32 12.55
CA TRP A 50 23.63 -1.37 11.57
C TRP A 50 23.86 0.00 12.19
N THR A 51 25.04 0.56 11.97
CA THR A 51 25.39 1.92 12.37
C THR A 51 25.39 2.81 11.12
N PRO A 52 24.30 3.57 10.85
CA PRO A 52 24.18 4.36 9.64
C PRO A 52 25.11 5.57 9.62
N PRO A 53 25.58 6.02 8.44
CA PRO A 53 26.16 7.35 8.30
C PRO A 53 25.07 8.40 8.49
N VAL A 54 25.43 9.52 9.12
CA VAL A 54 24.55 10.66 9.35
C VAL A 54 25.18 11.94 8.82
N ASP A 55 24.33 12.86 8.35
CA ASP A 55 24.74 14.21 7.97
C ASP A 55 24.96 15.11 9.21
N ALA A 56 25.29 16.37 8.95
CA ALA A 56 25.51 17.36 10.01
C ALA A 56 24.23 17.68 10.84
N GLY A 57 23.05 17.37 10.29
CA GLY A 57 21.75 17.54 10.96
C GLY A 57 21.27 16.28 11.70
N GLY A 58 22.05 15.18 11.66
CA GLY A 58 21.70 13.92 12.30
C GLY A 58 20.81 13.00 11.45
N ALA A 59 20.44 13.38 10.23
CA ALA A 59 19.64 12.55 9.36
C ALA A 59 20.48 11.40 8.75
N ILE A 60 19.87 10.20 8.67
CA ILE A 60 20.52 9.05 8.03
C ILE A 60 20.66 9.33 6.53
N VAL A 61 21.88 9.19 6.02
CA VAL A 61 22.22 9.39 4.60
C VAL A 61 22.71 8.10 3.97
N SER A 62 22.67 8.03 2.64
CA SER A 62 23.27 6.92 1.90
C SER A 62 24.79 7.04 1.94
N GLY A 63 25.46 5.96 2.34
CA GLY A 63 26.93 5.91 2.42
C GLY A 63 27.38 4.61 3.08
N PRO A 64 28.69 4.34 3.07
CA PRO A 64 29.21 3.15 3.74
C PRO A 64 28.90 3.20 5.24
N ALA A 65 28.55 2.03 5.79
CA ALA A 65 28.31 1.90 7.22
C ALA A 65 29.53 2.43 8.00
N ARG A 66 29.29 3.13 9.11
CA ARG A 66 30.38 3.56 9.98
C ARG A 66 31.08 2.34 10.58
N PRO A 67 32.42 2.36 10.71
CA PRO A 67 33.12 1.30 11.38
C PRO A 67 32.53 1.07 12.77
N ASP A 68 32.53 -0.18 13.23
CA ASP A 68 32.04 -0.61 14.53
C ASP A 68 32.50 0.35 15.64
N SER A 69 31.60 1.18 16.13
CA SER A 69 31.83 1.87 17.39
C SER A 69 31.68 0.87 18.52
N PRO A 70 32.56 0.86 19.54
CA PRO A 70 32.35 0.03 20.74
C PRO A 70 30.99 0.28 21.42
N ASP A 71 30.38 1.45 21.13
CA ASP A 71 29.05 1.86 21.60
C ASP A 71 27.91 1.59 20.60
N ALA A 72 28.07 0.64 19.67
CA ALA A 72 27.00 0.28 18.71
C ALA A 72 25.73 -0.12 19.49
N ARG A 73 24.82 0.87 19.64
CA ARG A 73 23.55 0.70 20.36
C ARG A 73 22.48 0.27 19.36
N TYR A 74 21.52 -0.54 19.83
CA TYR A 74 20.31 -0.89 19.05
C TYR A 74 19.37 0.32 18.84
N VAL A 75 19.87 1.53 18.97
CA VAL A 75 19.14 2.78 18.84
C VAL A 75 19.67 3.53 17.62
N LEU A 76 18.79 3.74 16.66
CA LEU A 76 19.11 4.53 15.46
C LEU A 76 19.18 6.03 15.81
N PRO A 77 19.98 6.82 15.05
CA PRO A 77 20.02 8.27 15.19
C PRO A 77 18.63 8.87 15.01
N ALA A 78 18.27 9.83 15.85
CA ALA A 78 16.99 10.52 15.77
C ALA A 78 16.98 11.47 14.55
N ASN A 79 15.93 11.37 13.73
CA ASN A 79 15.67 12.32 12.66
C ASN A 79 14.55 13.28 13.08
N ALA A 80 14.87 14.55 13.28
CA ALA A 80 13.91 15.56 13.72
C ALA A 80 12.73 15.72 12.73
N ALA A 81 12.98 15.56 11.42
CA ALA A 81 11.93 15.64 10.40
C ALA A 81 10.93 14.45 10.47
N ALA A 82 11.40 13.29 10.95
CA ALA A 82 10.54 12.11 11.15
C ALA A 82 9.84 12.11 12.52
N GLY A 83 10.30 12.92 13.47
CA GLY A 83 9.78 12.95 14.85
C GLY A 83 8.54 13.81 15.06
N ALA A 84 8.05 14.51 14.03
CA ALA A 84 6.86 15.33 14.15
C ALA A 84 5.60 14.45 14.29
N VAL A 85 4.88 14.58 15.39
CA VAL A 85 3.61 13.90 15.61
C VAL A 85 2.53 14.60 14.78
N PRO A 86 1.77 13.88 13.91
CA PRO A 86 0.65 14.46 13.19
C PRO A 86 -0.38 15.05 14.16
N GLN A 87 -0.77 16.30 13.96
CA GLN A 87 -1.82 16.96 14.73
C GLN A 87 -3.13 16.93 13.92
N ASP A 88 -4.17 16.40 14.52
CA ASP A 88 -5.53 16.44 13.97
C ASP A 88 -6.26 17.68 14.49
N ASN A 89 -6.27 18.75 13.69
CA ASN A 89 -6.94 20.00 14.03
C ASN A 89 -8.48 19.96 13.83
N ALA A 90 -9.00 18.82 13.33
CA ALA A 90 -10.41 18.67 12.99
C ALA A 90 -11.29 18.17 14.16
N ILE A 91 -10.70 17.90 15.33
CA ILE A 91 -11.40 17.30 16.48
C ILE A 91 -11.65 18.35 17.55
N ASP A 92 -12.94 18.56 17.86
CA ASP A 92 -13.35 19.37 18.99
C ASP A 92 -13.46 18.49 20.26
N PRO A 93 -12.60 18.66 21.28
CA PRO A 93 -12.63 17.85 22.50
C PRO A 93 -13.86 18.12 23.37
N SER A 94 -14.64 19.17 23.11
CA SER A 94 -15.88 19.48 23.82
C SER A 94 -17.10 18.80 23.24
N HIS A 95 -17.04 18.37 21.97
CA HIS A 95 -18.13 17.71 21.25
C HIS A 95 -18.20 16.21 21.58
N GLU A 96 -19.42 15.70 21.78
CA GLU A 96 -19.66 14.25 21.91
C GLU A 96 -20.00 13.66 20.54
N TYR A 97 -19.09 12.85 20.02
CA TYR A 97 -19.18 12.26 18.70
C TYR A 97 -20.05 11.01 18.68
N THR A 98 -21.05 11.00 17.83
CA THR A 98 -21.86 9.82 17.50
C THR A 98 -21.10 8.85 16.58
N LEU A 99 -21.57 7.61 16.42
CA LEU A 99 -20.97 6.65 15.49
C LEU A 99 -20.91 7.18 14.05
N ALA A 100 -21.97 7.85 13.58
CA ALA A 100 -22.02 8.42 12.24
C ALA A 100 -20.94 9.50 12.04
N GLU A 101 -20.81 10.42 12.98
CA GLU A 101 -19.78 11.47 12.94
C GLU A 101 -18.35 10.89 13.05
N LEU A 102 -18.14 9.83 13.82
CA LEU A 102 -16.85 9.13 13.89
C LEU A 102 -16.50 8.44 12.55
N ILE A 103 -17.50 7.87 11.86
CA ILE A 103 -17.33 7.30 10.55
C ILE A 103 -16.98 8.40 9.52
N ASP A 104 -17.68 9.53 9.52
CA ASP A 104 -17.39 10.65 8.61
C ASP A 104 -16.00 11.21 8.86
N LEU A 105 -15.63 11.38 10.12
CA LEU A 105 -14.28 11.81 10.50
C LEU A 105 -13.22 10.81 10.03
N ALA A 106 -13.46 9.52 10.20
CA ALA A 106 -12.55 8.48 9.73
C ALA A 106 -12.43 8.50 8.20
N GLN A 107 -13.53 8.63 7.46
CA GLN A 107 -13.51 8.68 5.99
C GLN A 107 -12.74 9.89 5.46
N SER A 108 -12.82 11.04 6.13
CA SER A 108 -12.15 12.28 5.71
C SER A 108 -10.67 12.33 6.13
N SER A 109 -10.31 11.79 7.30
CA SER A 109 -9.00 11.97 7.93
C SER A 109 -8.07 10.76 7.76
N ASN A 110 -8.61 9.55 7.54
CA ASN A 110 -7.79 8.33 7.51
C ASN A 110 -6.81 8.32 6.31
N PRO A 111 -5.51 8.12 6.54
CA PRO A 111 -4.53 8.02 5.46
C PRO A 111 -4.85 6.93 4.42
N ARG A 112 -5.52 5.83 4.81
CA ARG A 112 -5.90 4.73 3.92
C ARG A 112 -6.85 5.18 2.81
N THR A 113 -7.80 6.08 3.10
CA THR A 113 -8.72 6.62 2.10
C THR A 113 -7.99 7.47 1.08
N ARG A 114 -7.04 8.30 1.51
CA ARG A 114 -6.20 9.11 0.62
C ARG A 114 -5.26 8.26 -0.24
N ILE A 115 -4.68 7.20 0.32
CA ILE A 115 -3.86 6.23 -0.45
C ILE A 115 -4.71 5.56 -1.53
N ALA A 116 -5.90 5.06 -1.19
CA ALA A 116 -6.81 4.43 -2.14
C ALA A 116 -7.31 5.40 -3.23
N TRP A 117 -7.59 6.66 -2.87
CA TRP A 117 -7.95 7.71 -3.81
C TRP A 117 -6.81 8.01 -4.79
N ASN A 118 -5.57 8.13 -4.31
CA ASN A 118 -4.40 8.31 -5.17
C ASN A 118 -4.19 7.10 -6.10
N ALA A 119 -4.41 5.88 -5.62
CA ALA A 119 -4.33 4.66 -6.43
C ALA A 119 -5.38 4.66 -7.57
N ALA A 120 -6.62 5.07 -7.29
CA ALA A 120 -7.67 5.21 -8.30
C ALA A 120 -7.30 6.28 -9.35
N ARG A 121 -6.74 7.43 -8.94
CA ARG A 121 -6.23 8.45 -9.86
C ARG A 121 -5.07 7.95 -10.72
N ASN A 122 -4.15 7.20 -10.13
CA ASN A 122 -3.04 6.61 -10.88
C ASN A 122 -3.53 5.62 -11.94
N ALA A 123 -4.57 4.84 -11.65
CA ALA A 123 -5.20 3.96 -12.64
C ALA A 123 -5.83 4.76 -13.79
N ALA A 124 -6.49 5.88 -13.50
CA ALA A 124 -7.04 6.78 -14.52
C ALA A 124 -5.92 7.43 -15.37
N LEU A 125 -4.83 7.87 -14.76
CA LEU A 125 -3.65 8.40 -15.47
C LEU A 125 -3.01 7.32 -16.37
N ALA A 126 -2.92 6.07 -15.89
CA ALA A 126 -2.44 4.94 -16.70
C ALA A 126 -3.31 4.74 -17.95
N THR A 127 -4.64 4.88 -17.83
CA THR A 127 -5.54 4.87 -19.00
C THR A 127 -5.23 6.02 -19.96
N GLY A 128 -4.98 7.23 -19.45
CA GLY A 128 -4.54 8.38 -20.25
C GLY A 128 -3.22 8.11 -21.00
N MET A 129 -2.24 7.49 -20.32
CA MET A 129 -0.97 7.08 -20.95
C MET A 129 -1.19 6.06 -22.08
N VAL A 130 -2.06 5.07 -21.88
CA VAL A 130 -2.39 4.10 -22.95
C VAL A 130 -3.14 4.80 -24.11
N LYS A 131 -4.03 5.74 -23.84
CA LYS A 131 -4.73 6.55 -24.87
C LYS A 131 -3.78 7.42 -25.67
N SER A 132 -2.65 7.87 -25.10
CA SER A 132 -1.67 8.70 -25.83
C SER A 132 -1.04 8.01 -27.03
N VAL A 133 -1.09 6.66 -27.09
CA VAL A 133 -0.63 5.88 -28.26
C VAL A 133 -1.45 6.13 -29.54
N TYR A 134 -2.64 6.72 -29.43
CA TYR A 134 -3.42 7.20 -30.59
C TYR A 134 -2.88 8.49 -31.19
N LEU A 135 -2.06 9.24 -30.44
CA LEU A 135 -1.50 10.51 -30.86
C LEU A 135 -0.13 10.34 -31.51
N PRO A 136 0.28 11.25 -32.40
CA PRO A 136 1.64 11.24 -32.92
C PRO A 136 2.66 11.52 -31.80
N GLN A 137 3.77 10.80 -31.84
CA GLN A 137 4.92 11.03 -30.95
C GLN A 137 5.94 11.89 -31.68
N LEU A 138 6.33 13.01 -31.07
CA LEU A 138 7.32 13.93 -31.57
C LEU A 138 8.54 13.93 -30.66
N ALA A 139 9.72 13.72 -31.23
CA ALA A 139 10.98 13.72 -30.52
C ALA A 139 12.00 14.63 -31.21
N ALA A 140 12.68 15.47 -30.45
CA ALA A 140 13.81 16.26 -30.91
C ALA A 140 15.10 15.70 -30.30
N THR A 141 16.09 15.46 -31.15
CA THR A 141 17.41 14.96 -30.74
C THR A 141 18.49 15.87 -31.29
N ALA A 142 19.41 16.31 -30.46
CA ALA A 142 20.59 17.05 -30.87
C ALA A 142 21.83 16.29 -30.42
N MET A 143 22.76 16.07 -31.31
CA MET A 143 24.02 15.40 -31.04
C MET A 143 25.17 16.22 -31.62
N THR A 144 26.25 16.34 -30.88
CA THR A 144 27.51 16.89 -31.38
C THR A 144 28.61 15.88 -31.14
N GLY A 145 29.54 15.80 -32.08
CA GLY A 145 30.61 14.82 -31.96
C GLY A 145 31.68 14.98 -33.04
N TRP A 146 32.67 14.15 -32.91
CA TRP A 146 33.70 14.01 -33.93
C TRP A 146 33.82 12.55 -34.37
N ARG A 147 34.12 12.35 -35.62
CA ARG A 147 34.39 11.03 -36.21
C ARG A 147 35.72 11.09 -36.91
N HIS A 148 36.58 10.13 -36.67
CA HIS A 148 37.80 9.91 -37.41
C HIS A 148 37.72 8.56 -38.11
N SER A 149 38.03 8.55 -39.38
CA SER A 149 37.98 7.32 -40.22
C SER A 149 39.21 7.27 -41.07
N ASN A 150 39.95 6.17 -41.02
CA ASN A 150 41.03 5.81 -41.89
C ASN A 150 40.57 4.70 -42.82
N GLY A 151 40.70 4.92 -44.10
CA GLY A 151 40.39 3.91 -45.11
C GLY A 151 41.55 3.73 -46.08
N SER A 152 41.86 2.51 -46.43
CA SER A 152 42.74 2.19 -47.55
C SER A 152 41.93 1.45 -48.63
N SER A 153 42.01 1.90 -49.87
CA SER A 153 41.41 1.21 -51.00
C SER A 153 42.50 0.93 -52.03
N ASN A 154 42.60 -0.31 -52.45
CA ASN A 154 43.45 -0.73 -53.56
C ASN A 154 42.57 -0.78 -54.84
N ILE A 155 42.76 0.23 -55.69
CA ILE A 155 42.03 0.32 -56.97
C ILE A 155 43.07 0.07 -58.05
N GLY A 156 43.52 -1.17 -58.25
CA GLY A 156 44.31 -1.66 -59.44
C GLY A 156 45.44 -0.80 -60.05
N LEU A 157 45.61 0.45 -59.60
CA LEU A 157 46.59 1.43 -60.07
C LEU A 157 47.42 2.02 -58.91
N GLY A 158 47.37 1.43 -57.72
CA GLY A 158 48.13 1.86 -56.53
C GLY A 158 47.30 1.91 -55.27
N ASP A 159 47.96 1.76 -54.11
CA ASP A 159 47.34 1.89 -52.79
C ASP A 159 47.02 3.38 -52.50
N SER A 160 45.76 3.72 -52.35
CA SER A 160 45.36 5.04 -51.89
C SER A 160 44.85 4.93 -50.43
N SER A 161 45.44 5.70 -49.55
CA SER A 161 44.95 5.85 -48.17
C SER A 161 44.21 7.17 -48.03
N SER A 162 43.04 7.15 -47.40
CA SER A 162 42.30 8.36 -47.09
C SER A 162 42.13 8.46 -45.58
N ASN A 163 42.43 9.62 -45.07
CA ASN A 163 42.22 9.98 -43.65
C ASN A 163 41.15 11.07 -43.62
N SER A 164 40.05 10.82 -42.94
CA SER A 164 38.94 11.76 -42.83
C SER A 164 38.63 12.03 -41.38
N SER A 165 38.54 13.27 -41.02
CA SER A 165 38.04 13.72 -39.70
C SER A 165 36.84 14.63 -39.91
N THR A 166 35.77 14.34 -39.21
CA THR A 166 34.52 15.10 -39.29
C THR A 166 34.11 15.56 -37.88
N HIS A 167 33.90 16.85 -37.74
CA HIS A 167 33.29 17.45 -36.53
C HIS A 167 31.95 18.03 -36.94
N GLY A 168 30.92 17.73 -36.16
CA GLY A 168 29.61 18.25 -36.54
C GLY A 168 28.55 18.14 -35.46
N THR A 169 27.49 18.89 -35.69
CA THR A 169 26.27 18.86 -34.90
C THR A 169 25.13 18.36 -35.80
N VAL A 170 24.34 17.42 -35.29
CA VAL A 170 23.15 16.90 -35.95
C VAL A 170 21.95 17.15 -35.07
N GLY A 171 21.00 17.93 -35.58
CA GLY A 171 19.68 18.08 -34.99
C GLY A 171 18.67 17.27 -35.81
N VAL A 172 17.85 16.47 -35.15
CA VAL A 172 16.78 15.67 -35.78
C VAL A 172 15.49 15.91 -35.03
N LEU A 173 14.45 16.30 -35.75
CA LEU A 173 13.07 16.28 -35.29
C LEU A 173 12.38 15.10 -35.97
N SER A 174 11.84 14.17 -35.20
CA SER A 174 11.18 12.97 -35.70
C SER A 174 9.75 12.88 -35.19
N LEU A 175 8.84 12.48 -36.06
CA LEU A 175 7.45 12.18 -35.77
C LEU A 175 7.19 10.71 -36.09
N GLN A 176 6.58 10.00 -35.14
CA GLN A 176 6.10 8.64 -35.32
C GLN A 176 4.63 8.55 -34.95
N TRP A 177 3.81 7.98 -35.82
CA TRP A 177 2.39 7.83 -35.58
C TRP A 177 1.88 6.49 -36.09
N LEU A 178 1.36 5.67 -35.18
CA LEU A 178 0.70 4.44 -35.55
C LEU A 178 -0.74 4.78 -35.99
N LEU A 179 -1.04 4.58 -37.26
CA LEU A 179 -2.35 4.95 -37.85
C LEU A 179 -3.37 3.83 -37.65
N PHE A 180 -2.97 2.57 -37.87
CA PHE A 180 -3.88 1.43 -37.84
C PHE A 180 -3.16 0.17 -37.33
N ASP A 181 -3.81 -0.62 -36.47
CA ASP A 181 -3.26 -1.85 -35.85
C ASP A 181 -4.33 -2.93 -35.59
N PHE A 182 -5.40 -2.94 -36.36
CA PHE A 182 -6.48 -3.94 -36.28
C PHE A 182 -7.06 -4.13 -34.87
N GLY A 183 -7.19 -3.06 -34.12
CA GLY A 183 -7.85 -3.06 -32.80
C GLY A 183 -6.92 -3.31 -31.62
N GLY A 184 -5.62 -3.49 -31.81
CA GLY A 184 -4.67 -3.73 -30.73
C GLY A 184 -4.64 -2.62 -29.69
N ARG A 185 -4.56 -1.35 -30.14
CA ARG A 185 -4.62 -0.18 -29.24
C ARG A 185 -5.97 -0.08 -28.53
N GLN A 186 -7.07 -0.33 -29.26
CA GLN A 186 -8.41 -0.32 -28.67
C GLN A 186 -8.52 -1.36 -27.55
N ALA A 187 -8.02 -2.56 -27.75
CA ALA A 187 -8.03 -3.61 -26.74
C ALA A 187 -7.16 -3.24 -25.52
N ARG A 188 -5.99 -2.62 -25.73
CA ARG A 188 -5.14 -2.12 -24.62
C ARG A 188 -5.82 -1.00 -23.85
N VAL A 189 -6.50 -0.07 -24.53
CA VAL A 189 -7.30 0.99 -23.88
C VAL A 189 -8.44 0.40 -23.08
N GLN A 190 -9.19 -0.57 -23.63
CA GLN A 190 -10.25 -1.27 -22.89
C GLN A 190 -9.70 -1.95 -21.64
N ALA A 191 -8.54 -2.61 -21.73
CA ALA A 191 -7.90 -3.20 -20.56
C ALA A 191 -7.57 -2.17 -19.49
N ALA A 192 -7.03 -1.02 -19.86
CA ALA A 192 -6.71 0.07 -18.94
C ALA A 192 -7.98 0.72 -18.34
N GLU A 193 -9.04 0.88 -19.13
CA GLU A 193 -10.34 1.38 -18.65
C GLU A 193 -10.95 0.43 -17.60
N GLN A 194 -10.89 -0.88 -17.83
CA GLN A 194 -11.34 -1.86 -16.84
C GLN A 194 -10.46 -1.84 -15.58
N ALA A 195 -9.16 -1.66 -15.70
CA ALA A 195 -8.27 -1.46 -14.57
C ALA A 195 -8.62 -0.18 -13.78
N THR A 196 -9.03 0.89 -14.47
CA THR A 196 -9.52 2.13 -13.80
C THR A 196 -10.82 1.86 -13.04
N ILE A 197 -11.76 1.10 -13.62
CA ILE A 197 -12.99 0.70 -12.92
C ILE A 197 -12.64 -0.09 -11.66
N ALA A 198 -11.74 -1.07 -11.76
CA ALA A 198 -11.28 -1.84 -10.60
C ALA A 198 -10.66 -0.94 -9.50
N GLY A 199 -9.86 0.06 -9.89
CA GLY A 199 -9.28 1.04 -8.96
C GLY A 199 -10.33 1.91 -8.24
N ASN A 200 -11.35 2.38 -8.97
CA ASN A 200 -12.44 3.16 -8.38
C ASN A 200 -13.31 2.32 -7.44
N VAL A 201 -13.57 1.07 -7.81
CA VAL A 201 -14.29 0.11 -6.96
C VAL A 201 -13.48 -0.23 -5.70
N ALA A 202 -12.15 -0.34 -5.82
CA ALA A 202 -11.27 -0.57 -4.67
C ALA A 202 -11.30 0.59 -3.67
N LEU A 203 -11.42 1.84 -4.13
CA LEU A 203 -11.64 2.99 -3.24
C LEU A 203 -12.94 2.83 -2.43
N THR A 204 -14.05 2.43 -3.09
CA THR A 204 -15.31 2.15 -2.41
C THR A 204 -15.18 1.01 -1.39
N ALA A 205 -14.41 -0.04 -1.71
CA ALA A 205 -14.12 -1.13 -0.79
C ALA A 205 -13.41 -0.64 0.48
N VAL A 206 -12.43 0.27 0.36
CA VAL A 206 -11.73 0.86 1.50
C VAL A 206 -12.68 1.67 2.39
N HIS A 207 -13.59 2.46 1.79
CA HIS A 207 -14.61 3.17 2.57
C HIS A 207 -15.54 2.21 3.33
N GLN A 208 -16.04 1.15 2.68
CA GLN A 208 -16.88 0.15 3.34
C GLN A 208 -16.16 -0.58 4.47
N GLN A 209 -14.90 -0.95 4.24
CA GLN A 209 -14.07 -1.60 5.25
C GLN A 209 -13.83 -0.67 6.45
N LEU A 210 -13.59 0.62 6.20
CA LEU A 210 -13.40 1.61 7.26
C LEU A 210 -14.67 1.77 8.10
N VAL A 211 -15.85 1.85 7.47
CA VAL A 211 -17.14 1.87 8.17
C VAL A 211 -17.28 0.65 9.08
N GLN A 212 -16.95 -0.54 8.58
CA GLN A 212 -17.01 -1.77 9.38
C GLN A 212 -16.04 -1.74 10.57
N GLU A 213 -14.77 -1.41 10.32
CA GLU A 213 -13.73 -1.39 11.36
C GLU A 213 -14.07 -0.39 12.46
N VAL A 214 -14.49 0.84 12.10
CA VAL A 214 -14.90 1.87 13.08
C VAL A 214 -16.14 1.42 13.85
N SER A 215 -17.16 0.85 13.18
CA SER A 215 -18.36 0.36 13.84
C SER A 215 -18.07 -0.76 14.84
N VAL A 216 -17.26 -1.74 14.48
CA VAL A 216 -16.87 -2.85 15.37
C VAL A 216 -16.07 -2.33 16.56
N ALA A 217 -15.08 -1.45 16.32
CA ALA A 217 -14.28 -0.85 17.38
C ALA A 217 -15.12 0.02 18.31
N TYR A 218 -16.06 0.81 17.77
CA TYR A 218 -17.00 1.61 18.55
C TYR A 218 -17.85 0.73 19.50
N HIS A 219 -18.49 -0.33 18.99
CA HIS A 219 -19.28 -1.22 19.83
C HIS A 219 -18.42 -1.96 20.85
N GLY A 220 -17.18 -2.32 20.49
CA GLY A 220 -16.19 -2.88 21.41
C GLY A 220 -15.85 -1.92 22.56
N TYR A 221 -15.61 -0.64 22.25
CA TYR A 221 -15.36 0.40 23.24
C TYR A 221 -16.58 0.60 24.17
N ILE A 222 -17.79 0.68 23.61
CA ILE A 222 -19.01 0.84 24.43
C ILE A 222 -19.21 -0.36 25.38
N ALA A 223 -18.91 -1.58 24.94
CA ALA A 223 -18.97 -2.75 25.83
C ALA A 223 -17.91 -2.68 26.94
N ALA A 224 -16.68 -2.29 26.61
CA ALA A 224 -15.62 -2.13 27.60
C ALA A 224 -15.97 -1.06 28.65
N ARG A 225 -16.49 0.10 28.21
CA ARG A 225 -17.00 1.16 29.08
C ARG A 225 -18.13 0.67 30.00
N ALA A 226 -19.05 -0.13 29.48
CA ALA A 226 -20.12 -0.73 30.29
C ALA A 226 -19.55 -1.69 31.34
N ARG A 227 -18.54 -2.50 31.00
CA ARG A 227 -17.88 -3.38 31.99
C ARG A 227 -17.16 -2.61 33.06
N THR A 228 -16.53 -1.47 32.76
CA THR A 228 -15.94 -0.56 33.76
C THR A 228 -16.99 -0.04 34.71
N VAL A 229 -18.15 0.41 34.22
CA VAL A 229 -19.27 0.86 35.04
C VAL A 229 -19.77 -0.28 35.96
N ASN A 230 -19.93 -1.49 35.39
CA ASN A 230 -20.36 -2.68 36.13
C ASN A 230 -19.34 -3.07 37.21
N ALA A 231 -18.04 -3.03 36.92
CA ALA A 231 -16.98 -3.34 37.88
C ALA A 231 -16.94 -2.32 39.05
N ARG A 232 -17.09 -1.02 38.74
CA ARG A 232 -17.17 0.03 39.76
C ARG A 232 -18.40 -0.17 40.66
N GLN A 233 -19.56 -0.50 40.09
CA GLN A 233 -20.75 -0.83 40.87
C GLN A 233 -20.53 -2.10 41.70
N GLY A 234 -19.85 -3.12 41.15
CA GLY A 234 -19.46 -4.31 41.89
C GLY A 234 -18.56 -4.02 43.09
N LEU A 235 -17.63 -3.07 42.99
CA LEU A 235 -16.80 -2.63 44.10
C LEU A 235 -17.62 -1.94 45.19
N VAL A 236 -18.58 -1.09 44.82
CA VAL A 236 -19.51 -0.45 45.77
C VAL A 236 -20.33 -1.50 46.51
N ASN A 237 -20.86 -2.49 45.78
CA ASN A 237 -21.65 -3.58 46.36
C ASN A 237 -20.81 -4.43 47.35
N ALA A 238 -19.55 -4.76 46.95
CA ALA A 238 -18.63 -5.48 47.85
C ALA A 238 -18.26 -4.69 49.10
N GLY A 239 -18.12 -3.37 48.99
CA GLY A 239 -17.96 -2.48 50.12
C GLY A 239 -19.14 -2.56 51.11
N THR A 240 -20.38 -2.51 50.58
CA THR A 240 -21.59 -2.64 51.37
C THR A 240 -21.68 -3.98 52.14
N LEU A 241 -21.26 -5.09 51.48
CA LEU A 241 -21.20 -6.40 52.15
C LEU A 241 -20.12 -6.46 53.24
N LEU A 242 -18.96 -5.83 53.03
CA LEU A 242 -17.92 -5.72 54.06
C LEU A 242 -18.38 -4.90 55.27
N ASP A 243 -19.07 -3.77 55.01
CA ASP A 243 -19.61 -2.95 56.09
C ASP A 243 -20.65 -3.72 56.92
N ALA A 244 -21.51 -4.51 56.26
CA ALA A 244 -22.46 -5.37 56.94
C ALA A 244 -21.73 -6.50 57.74
N ALA A 245 -20.70 -7.12 57.22
CA ALA A 245 -19.89 -8.11 57.93
C ALA A 245 -19.21 -7.53 59.16
N ASN A 246 -18.64 -6.33 59.06
CA ASN A 246 -18.04 -5.63 60.16
C ASN A 246 -19.08 -5.24 61.26
N ALA A 247 -20.28 -4.82 60.87
CA ALA A 247 -21.36 -4.50 61.81
C ALA A 247 -21.82 -5.72 62.59
N ARG A 248 -22.04 -6.85 61.92
CA ARG A 248 -22.40 -8.14 62.54
C ARG A 248 -21.30 -8.66 63.49
N TYR A 249 -20.03 -8.56 63.09
CA TYR A 249 -18.90 -8.95 63.93
C TYR A 249 -18.86 -8.13 65.22
N ARG A 250 -19.04 -6.80 65.13
CA ARG A 250 -19.09 -5.92 66.29
C ARG A 250 -20.26 -6.22 67.25
N GLN A 251 -21.37 -6.73 66.73
CA GLN A 251 -22.54 -7.15 67.52
C GLN A 251 -22.43 -8.58 68.06
N GLY A 252 -21.31 -9.31 67.76
CA GLY A 252 -21.13 -10.69 68.17
C GLY A 252 -21.95 -11.71 67.35
N GLN A 253 -22.56 -11.28 66.26
CA GLN A 253 -23.38 -12.11 65.37
C GLN A 253 -22.64 -12.62 64.14
N GLY A 254 -21.40 -12.20 63.90
CA GLY A 254 -20.53 -12.59 62.83
C GLY A 254 -19.16 -13.08 63.29
N THR A 255 -18.41 -13.69 62.41
CA THR A 255 -17.07 -14.24 62.68
C THR A 255 -15.97 -13.38 62.04
N VAL A 256 -14.73 -13.48 62.54
CA VAL A 256 -13.55 -12.85 61.94
C VAL A 256 -13.30 -13.40 60.52
N VAL A 257 -13.71 -14.67 60.28
CA VAL A 257 -13.61 -15.31 58.96
C VAL A 257 -14.52 -14.64 57.92
N GLU A 258 -15.75 -14.27 58.31
CA GLU A 258 -16.67 -13.54 57.41
C GLU A 258 -16.09 -12.15 57.08
N VAL A 259 -15.53 -11.42 58.03
CA VAL A 259 -14.86 -10.13 57.76
C VAL A 259 -13.69 -10.29 56.81
N ALA A 260 -12.84 -11.33 57.02
CA ALA A 260 -11.72 -11.61 56.13
C ALA A 260 -12.19 -11.95 54.71
N GLN A 261 -13.24 -12.78 54.54
CA GLN A 261 -13.84 -13.13 53.27
C GLN A 261 -14.45 -11.91 52.56
N ALA A 262 -15.18 -11.06 53.29
CA ALA A 262 -15.75 -9.82 52.72
C ALA A 262 -14.66 -8.83 52.31
N THR A 263 -13.55 -8.75 53.06
CA THR A 263 -12.37 -7.94 52.72
C THR A 263 -11.74 -8.47 51.43
N GLN A 264 -11.52 -9.80 51.33
CA GLN A 264 -11.01 -10.44 50.11
C GLN A 264 -11.91 -10.12 48.91
N ASN A 265 -13.23 -10.26 49.04
CA ASN A 265 -14.19 -9.97 47.97
C ASN A 265 -14.10 -8.49 47.49
N ARG A 266 -13.98 -7.54 48.43
CA ARG A 266 -13.81 -6.12 48.10
C ARG A 266 -12.52 -5.85 47.35
N GLU A 267 -11.37 -6.43 47.78
CA GLU A 267 -10.10 -6.24 47.09
C GLU A 267 -10.07 -6.92 45.73
N GLN A 268 -10.77 -8.05 45.58
CA GLN A 268 -10.98 -8.70 44.29
C GLN A 268 -11.83 -7.83 43.33
N ALA A 269 -12.89 -7.19 43.84
CA ALA A 269 -13.70 -6.24 43.07
C ALA A 269 -12.89 -4.98 42.67
N ARG A 270 -11.98 -4.53 43.56
CA ARG A 270 -11.06 -3.43 43.27
C ARG A 270 -10.10 -3.79 42.14
N LEU A 271 -9.51 -5.01 42.16
CA LEU A 271 -8.64 -5.49 41.09
C LEU A 271 -9.43 -5.59 39.77
N ALA A 272 -10.67 -6.09 39.80
CA ALA A 272 -11.53 -6.16 38.63
C ALA A 272 -11.81 -4.75 38.05
N THR A 273 -11.97 -3.72 38.87
CA THR A 273 -12.14 -2.33 38.42
C THR A 273 -10.89 -1.82 37.68
N VAL A 274 -9.69 -2.04 38.25
CA VAL A 274 -8.42 -1.62 37.59
C VAL A 274 -8.24 -2.33 36.24
N THR A 275 -8.56 -3.62 36.21
CA THR A 275 -8.49 -4.41 34.95
C THR A 275 -9.49 -3.91 33.91
N ALA A 276 -10.72 -3.58 34.35
CA ALA A 276 -11.74 -3.06 33.42
C ALA A 276 -11.38 -1.66 32.90
N ASP A 277 -10.84 -0.77 33.76
CA ASP A 277 -10.36 0.56 33.36
C ASP A 277 -9.25 0.45 32.29
N GLY A 278 -8.30 -0.48 32.44
CA GLY A 278 -7.27 -0.76 31.44
C GLY A 278 -7.84 -1.25 30.13
N ALA A 279 -8.79 -2.19 30.17
CA ALA A 279 -9.47 -2.72 28.97
C ALA A 279 -10.32 -1.64 28.26
N GLU A 280 -10.91 -0.71 28.98
CA GLU A 280 -11.62 0.44 28.39
C GLU A 280 -10.65 1.35 27.63
N GLN A 281 -9.47 1.64 28.20
CA GLN A 281 -8.44 2.44 27.55
C GLN A 281 -7.92 1.76 26.28
N ASP A 282 -7.67 0.46 26.32
CA ASP A 282 -7.23 -0.31 25.16
C ASP A 282 -8.29 -0.31 24.04
N ALA A 283 -9.56 -0.49 24.41
CA ALA A 283 -10.66 -0.45 23.45
C ALA A 283 -10.86 0.97 22.86
N TYR A 284 -10.65 2.01 23.65
CA TYR A 284 -10.65 3.39 23.17
C TYR A 284 -9.52 3.61 22.14
N LEU A 285 -8.30 3.18 22.45
CA LEU A 285 -7.16 3.27 21.52
C LEU A 285 -7.40 2.46 20.24
N ALA A 286 -8.06 1.31 20.34
CA ALA A 286 -8.45 0.52 19.16
C ALA A 286 -9.42 1.29 18.26
N LEU A 287 -10.40 2.01 18.83
CA LEU A 287 -11.32 2.86 18.09
C LEU A 287 -10.57 4.02 17.40
N ILE A 288 -9.71 4.74 18.12
CA ILE A 288 -8.91 5.83 17.57
C ILE A 288 -8.01 5.34 16.43
N THR A 289 -7.41 4.16 16.59
CA THR A 289 -6.59 3.52 15.56
C THR A 289 -7.41 3.15 14.33
N ALA A 290 -8.62 2.60 14.51
CA ALA A 290 -9.52 2.28 13.41
C ALA A 290 -9.93 3.53 12.61
N MET A 291 -10.12 4.66 13.28
CA MET A 291 -10.40 5.94 12.66
C MET A 291 -9.18 6.51 11.90
N GLY A 292 -7.96 6.11 12.27
CA GLY A 292 -6.72 6.61 11.67
C GLY A 292 -6.35 8.03 12.10
N ILE A 293 -6.83 8.47 13.26
CA ILE A 293 -6.51 9.76 13.87
C ILE A 293 -5.45 9.61 14.96
N SER A 294 -4.87 10.73 15.38
CA SER A 294 -3.86 10.74 16.45
C SER A 294 -4.46 10.32 17.80
N PRO A 295 -3.81 9.37 18.52
CA PRO A 295 -4.24 9.01 19.88
C PRO A 295 -4.28 10.20 20.89
N LEU A 296 -3.59 11.30 20.56
CA LEU A 296 -3.55 12.50 21.37
C LEU A 296 -4.78 13.40 21.22
N ALA A 297 -5.60 13.15 20.21
CA ALA A 297 -6.77 13.97 19.90
C ALA A 297 -7.93 13.84 20.90
N GLN A 298 -8.06 12.69 21.57
CA GLN A 298 -9.01 12.38 22.65
C GLN A 298 -10.47 12.83 22.43
N PRO A 299 -11.14 12.44 21.31
CA PRO A 299 -12.54 12.77 21.10
C PRO A 299 -13.43 12.15 22.19
N ARG A 300 -14.46 12.89 22.59
CA ARG A 300 -15.49 12.35 23.48
C ARG A 300 -16.45 11.49 22.67
N ILE A 301 -16.72 10.28 23.16
CA ILE A 301 -17.61 9.34 22.49
C ILE A 301 -18.98 9.38 23.14
N ALA A 302 -20.01 9.66 22.35
CA ALA A 302 -21.39 9.71 22.79
C ALA A 302 -21.87 8.36 23.35
N ALA A 303 -22.83 8.41 24.26
CA ALA A 303 -23.48 7.20 24.73
C ALA A 303 -24.25 6.52 23.60
N LEU A 304 -24.35 5.21 23.67
CA LEU A 304 -25.08 4.42 22.67
C LEU A 304 -26.59 4.75 22.78
N PRO A 305 -27.24 5.14 21.66
CA PRO A 305 -28.70 5.29 21.65
C PRO A 305 -29.38 3.94 21.88
N ASP A 306 -30.50 3.97 22.56
CA ASP A 306 -31.26 2.76 22.93
C ASP A 306 -32.17 2.32 21.75
N TYR A 307 -31.54 1.77 20.69
CA TYR A 307 -32.27 1.18 19.58
C TYR A 307 -32.47 -0.31 19.78
N ALA A 308 -33.71 -0.77 19.64
CA ALA A 308 -34.02 -2.19 19.60
C ALA A 308 -33.34 -2.85 18.39
N LEU A 309 -32.71 -4.01 18.61
CA LEU A 309 -32.17 -4.82 17.53
C LEU A 309 -33.36 -5.34 16.69
N SER A 310 -33.59 -4.74 15.52
CA SER A 310 -34.67 -5.18 14.63
C SER A 310 -34.31 -6.53 14.01
N PRO A 311 -35.23 -7.51 14.01
CA PRO A 311 -35.04 -8.80 13.35
C PRO A 311 -35.19 -8.66 11.82
N ALA A 312 -34.42 -7.80 11.16
CA ALA A 312 -34.45 -7.56 9.71
C ALA A 312 -33.99 -8.79 8.87
N LEU A 313 -34.19 -10.02 9.35
CA LEU A 313 -33.71 -11.27 8.75
C LEU A 313 -34.82 -12.00 7.95
N ALA A 314 -35.91 -11.30 7.59
CA ALA A 314 -37.09 -11.92 6.95
C ALA A 314 -36.87 -12.34 5.48
N GLN A 315 -35.78 -11.91 4.82
CA GLN A 315 -35.53 -12.27 3.42
C GLN A 315 -34.84 -13.63 3.28
N PRO A 316 -35.20 -14.44 2.24
CA PRO A 316 -34.48 -15.66 1.90
C PRO A 316 -32.98 -15.37 1.67
N VAL A 317 -32.11 -16.25 2.18
CA VAL A 317 -30.64 -16.02 2.11
C VAL A 317 -30.14 -15.97 0.66
N GLU A 318 -30.78 -16.71 -0.24
CA GLU A 318 -30.46 -16.78 -1.66
C GLU A 318 -30.66 -15.44 -2.37
N GLN A 319 -31.73 -14.70 -2.02
CA GLN A 319 -31.97 -13.35 -2.56
C GLN A 319 -30.95 -12.37 -2.03
N ILE A 320 -30.66 -12.43 -0.73
CA ILE A 320 -29.61 -11.57 -0.11
C ILE A 320 -28.28 -11.79 -0.81
N ILE A 321 -27.90 -13.05 -1.08
CA ILE A 321 -26.64 -13.39 -1.76
C ILE A 321 -26.63 -12.84 -3.18
N THR A 322 -27.68 -13.06 -3.96
CA THR A 322 -27.75 -12.60 -5.36
C THR A 322 -27.65 -11.08 -5.46
N ASP A 323 -28.40 -10.36 -4.65
CA ASP A 323 -28.39 -8.89 -4.61
C ASP A 323 -27.04 -8.35 -4.15
N ALA A 324 -26.41 -9.00 -3.17
CA ALA A 324 -25.13 -8.62 -2.64
C ALA A 324 -24.00 -8.81 -3.65
N LEU A 325 -23.93 -9.98 -4.32
CA LEU A 325 -22.89 -10.27 -5.31
C LEU A 325 -22.86 -9.25 -6.45
N ALA A 326 -24.02 -8.69 -6.82
CA ALA A 326 -24.11 -7.67 -7.87
C ALA A 326 -23.57 -6.29 -7.43
N ARG A 327 -23.38 -6.05 -6.12
CA ARG A 327 -23.01 -4.73 -5.55
C ARG A 327 -21.70 -4.74 -4.79
N ARG A 328 -21.20 -5.90 -4.44
CA ARG A 328 -19.97 -6.01 -3.64
C ARG A 328 -18.74 -5.53 -4.40
N PRO A 329 -17.96 -4.63 -3.81
CA PRO A 329 -16.78 -4.07 -4.47
C PRO A 329 -15.72 -5.12 -4.83
N ASP A 330 -15.49 -6.14 -3.99
CA ASP A 330 -14.52 -7.21 -4.24
C ASP A 330 -14.91 -8.06 -5.47
N VAL A 331 -16.20 -8.37 -5.65
CA VAL A 331 -16.73 -9.10 -6.82
C VAL A 331 -16.66 -8.23 -8.07
N LEU A 332 -17.07 -6.95 -7.97
CA LEU A 332 -17.02 -6.01 -9.10
C LEU A 332 -15.59 -5.72 -9.55
N ALA A 333 -14.63 -5.60 -8.62
CA ALA A 333 -13.22 -5.44 -8.94
C ALA A 333 -12.66 -6.69 -9.65
N ALA A 334 -12.99 -7.89 -9.17
CA ALA A 334 -12.59 -9.16 -9.80
C ALA A 334 -13.20 -9.31 -11.21
N TYR A 335 -14.46 -8.87 -11.41
CA TYR A 335 -15.09 -8.85 -12.72
C TYR A 335 -14.40 -7.87 -13.67
N ALA A 336 -14.10 -6.65 -13.23
CA ALA A 336 -13.37 -5.69 -14.03
C ALA A 336 -11.95 -6.19 -14.38
N ALA A 337 -11.28 -6.87 -13.46
CA ALA A 337 -9.98 -7.48 -13.71
C ALA A 337 -10.06 -8.60 -14.76
N GLU A 338 -11.10 -9.44 -14.73
CA GLU A 338 -11.35 -10.44 -15.77
C GLU A 338 -11.53 -9.79 -17.15
N GLN A 339 -12.37 -8.74 -17.25
CA GLN A 339 -12.57 -8.00 -18.49
C GLN A 339 -11.28 -7.36 -19.00
N ALA A 340 -10.40 -6.87 -18.10
CA ALA A 340 -9.11 -6.33 -18.44
C ALA A 340 -8.18 -7.40 -19.06
N GLU A 341 -8.09 -8.59 -18.45
CA GLU A 341 -7.26 -9.68 -18.98
C GLU A 341 -7.81 -10.25 -20.30
N GLN A 342 -9.12 -10.35 -20.47
CA GLN A 342 -9.72 -10.69 -21.75
C GLN A 342 -9.40 -9.65 -22.84
N ALA A 343 -9.38 -8.36 -22.51
CA ALA A 343 -8.97 -7.32 -23.43
C ALA A 343 -7.47 -7.42 -23.79
N LYS A 344 -6.59 -7.74 -22.83
CA LYS A 344 -5.16 -8.01 -23.10
C LYS A 344 -4.97 -9.21 -24.01
N ALA A 345 -5.76 -10.27 -23.86
CA ALA A 345 -5.72 -11.42 -24.77
C ALA A 345 -6.09 -11.02 -26.20
N ARG A 346 -7.13 -10.17 -26.39
CA ARG A 346 -7.47 -9.60 -27.70
C ARG A 346 -6.34 -8.73 -28.27
N ALA A 347 -5.67 -7.96 -27.42
CA ALA A 347 -4.49 -7.17 -27.85
C ALA A 347 -3.36 -8.05 -28.33
N ALA A 348 -3.08 -9.17 -27.66
CA ALA A 348 -2.07 -10.15 -28.06
C ALA A 348 -2.42 -10.87 -29.38
N ASP A 349 -3.71 -11.11 -29.64
CA ASP A 349 -4.16 -11.64 -30.94
C ASP A 349 -3.87 -10.63 -32.09
N SER A 350 -4.03 -9.33 -31.85
CA SER A 350 -3.76 -8.28 -32.86
C SER A 350 -2.27 -8.09 -33.18
N ASP A 351 -1.36 -8.57 -32.33
CA ASP A 351 0.09 -8.47 -32.58
C ASP A 351 0.58 -9.38 -33.76
N PHE A 352 -0.28 -10.26 -34.26
CA PHE A 352 -0.03 -11.04 -35.47
C PHE A 352 -0.45 -10.31 -36.76
N LEU A 353 -1.18 -9.20 -36.64
CA LEU A 353 -1.74 -8.47 -37.78
C LEU A 353 -0.82 -7.34 -38.25
N PRO A 354 -0.97 -6.87 -39.51
CA PRO A 354 -0.17 -5.76 -40.00
C PRO A 354 -0.39 -4.48 -39.19
N LYS A 355 0.64 -3.64 -39.09
CA LYS A 355 0.55 -2.30 -38.46
C LYS A 355 0.89 -1.23 -39.49
N VAL A 356 0.02 -0.24 -39.65
CA VAL A 356 0.22 0.89 -40.56
C VAL A 356 0.70 2.09 -39.75
N PHE A 357 1.84 2.66 -40.16
CA PHE A 357 2.43 3.79 -39.46
C PHE A 357 2.82 4.90 -40.42
N LEU A 358 2.81 6.14 -39.91
CA LEU A 358 3.37 7.33 -40.51
C LEU A 358 4.64 7.70 -39.75
N SER A 359 5.75 7.88 -40.45
CA SER A 359 6.96 8.47 -39.89
C SER A 359 7.38 9.68 -40.71
N ALA A 360 7.73 10.76 -40.02
CA ALA A 360 8.30 11.94 -40.66
C ALA A 360 9.52 12.39 -39.87
N SER A 361 10.54 12.85 -40.56
CA SER A 361 11.70 13.42 -39.92
C SER A 361 12.24 14.60 -40.70
N THR A 362 12.73 15.59 -39.98
CA THR A 362 13.60 16.63 -40.54
C THR A 362 14.90 16.67 -39.76
N SER A 363 15.98 16.79 -40.47
CA SER A 363 17.31 16.83 -39.90
C SER A 363 18.08 18.04 -40.42
N HIS A 364 18.86 18.63 -39.55
CA HIS A 364 19.85 19.64 -39.88
C HIS A 364 21.21 19.16 -39.36
N THR A 365 22.16 19.05 -40.31
CA THR A 365 23.55 18.68 -39.98
C THR A 365 24.43 19.85 -40.34
N SER A 366 25.26 20.31 -39.44
CA SER A 366 26.27 21.31 -39.68
C SER A 366 27.61 20.80 -39.16
N GLY A 367 28.67 21.00 -39.93
CA GLY A 367 29.99 20.53 -39.52
C GLY A 367 31.08 20.80 -40.53
N ARG A 368 32.29 20.48 -40.09
CA ARG A 368 33.50 20.57 -40.87
C ARG A 368 34.06 19.18 -41.09
N SER A 369 34.34 18.83 -42.33
CA SER A 369 34.99 17.58 -42.71
C SER A 369 36.33 17.92 -43.37
N SER A 370 37.41 17.35 -42.89
CA SER A 370 38.71 17.41 -43.57
C SER A 370 39.06 16.02 -44.12
N ILE A 371 39.28 15.94 -45.42
CA ILE A 371 39.67 14.71 -46.12
C ILE A 371 41.08 14.93 -46.64
N THR A 372 42.03 14.12 -46.19
CA THR A 372 43.37 14.05 -46.74
C THR A 372 43.50 12.76 -47.51
N ALA A 373 43.63 12.86 -48.82
CA ALA A 373 43.96 11.73 -49.67
C ALA A 373 45.48 11.66 -49.84
N VAL A 374 46.09 10.52 -49.60
CA VAL A 374 47.53 10.29 -49.82
C VAL A 374 47.68 9.68 -51.21
N PRO A 375 48.18 10.45 -52.20
CA PRO A 375 48.40 9.91 -53.56
C PRO A 375 49.62 8.99 -53.57
N ALA A 376 49.67 8.13 -54.60
CA ALA A 376 50.83 7.30 -54.89
C ALA A 376 52.08 8.15 -55.19
N ILE A 377 53.23 7.58 -54.96
CA ILE A 377 54.60 8.12 -54.97
C ILE A 377 54.81 9.38 -55.82
N GLY A 378 55.15 10.47 -55.17
CA GLY A 378 55.72 11.68 -55.82
C GLY A 378 54.82 12.91 -55.92
N GLN A 379 53.59 12.86 -55.43
CA GLN A 379 52.70 14.04 -55.35
C GLN A 379 52.38 14.44 -53.91
N GLN A 380 52.24 15.75 -53.68
CA GLN A 380 51.80 16.23 -52.36
C GLN A 380 50.30 16.00 -52.15
N ALA A 381 49.95 15.39 -51.03
CA ALA A 381 48.56 15.19 -50.67
C ALA A 381 47.89 16.53 -50.32
N GLY A 382 46.86 16.87 -51.05
CA GLY A 382 45.98 17.99 -50.71
C GLY A 382 44.98 17.58 -49.65
N THR A 383 44.89 18.38 -48.58
CA THR A 383 43.78 18.26 -47.64
C THR A 383 42.64 19.15 -48.13
N VAL A 384 41.49 18.56 -48.39
CA VAL A 384 40.27 19.30 -48.76
C VAL A 384 39.45 19.50 -47.48
N ASN A 385 39.28 20.74 -47.08
CA ASN A 385 38.39 21.12 -45.99
C ASN A 385 37.00 21.47 -46.55
N LEU A 386 36.00 20.75 -46.13
CA LEU A 386 34.60 20.96 -46.51
C LEU A 386 33.85 21.46 -45.30
N ASP A 387 33.43 22.70 -45.33
CA ASP A 387 32.50 23.27 -44.38
C ASP A 387 31.10 23.20 -45.02
N GLY A 388 30.13 22.63 -44.30
CA GLY A 388 28.82 22.50 -44.88
C GLY A 388 27.72 22.35 -43.86
N SER A 389 26.55 22.83 -44.23
CA SER A 389 25.30 22.51 -43.57
C SER A 389 24.37 21.82 -44.55
N ARG A 390 23.69 20.80 -44.09
CA ARG A 390 22.72 20.03 -44.86
C ARG A 390 21.42 19.88 -44.08
N SER A 391 20.31 20.19 -44.73
CA SER A 391 18.98 19.91 -44.19
C SER A 391 18.30 18.86 -45.07
N GLY A 392 17.57 17.97 -44.46
CA GLY A 392 16.79 16.96 -45.14
C GLY A 392 15.47 16.71 -44.45
N SER A 393 14.41 16.47 -45.20
CA SER A 393 13.10 16.10 -44.67
C SER A 393 12.61 14.84 -45.40
N SER A 394 11.98 13.95 -44.64
CA SER A 394 11.38 12.73 -45.17
C SER A 394 10.05 12.44 -44.53
N VAL A 395 9.10 11.89 -45.30
CA VAL A 395 7.82 11.42 -44.83
C VAL A 395 7.57 10.05 -45.43
N PHE A 396 7.27 9.07 -44.59
CA PHE A 396 7.01 7.69 -45.02
C PHE A 396 5.69 7.20 -44.41
N LEU A 397 4.85 6.62 -45.28
CA LEU A 397 3.75 5.77 -44.88
C LEU A 397 4.20 4.32 -45.04
N GLY A 398 4.18 3.53 -43.99
CA GLY A 398 4.70 2.17 -44.00
C GLY A 398 3.73 1.17 -43.39
N VAL A 399 3.90 -0.10 -43.79
CA VAL A 399 3.20 -1.24 -43.20
C VAL A 399 4.25 -2.23 -42.69
N THR A 400 4.11 -2.65 -41.45
CA THR A 400 4.94 -3.69 -40.85
C THR A 400 4.09 -4.91 -40.58
N LEU A 401 4.45 -6.05 -41.16
CA LEU A 401 3.87 -7.36 -40.86
C LEU A 401 4.98 -8.25 -40.30
N PRO A 402 4.94 -8.64 -39.05
CA PRO A 402 5.95 -9.53 -38.49
C PRO A 402 5.68 -10.98 -38.94
N LEU A 403 6.59 -11.55 -39.74
CA LEU A 403 6.44 -12.88 -40.30
C LEU A 403 6.93 -14.00 -39.38
N TYR A 404 8.08 -13.81 -38.73
CA TYR A 404 8.68 -14.80 -37.83
C TYR A 404 9.49 -14.12 -36.73
N ASP A 405 9.35 -14.62 -35.50
CA ASP A 405 10.01 -14.08 -34.29
C ASP A 405 10.45 -15.19 -33.29
N GLY A 406 10.70 -16.40 -33.83
CA GLY A 406 11.08 -17.53 -32.97
C GLY A 406 9.98 -18.04 -32.05
N GLY A 407 8.71 -17.66 -32.27
CA GLY A 407 7.56 -18.08 -31.44
C GLY A 407 7.22 -17.14 -30.27
N LEU A 408 7.90 -15.99 -30.14
CA LEU A 408 7.69 -15.05 -29.05
C LEU A 408 6.23 -14.60 -28.95
N ARG A 409 5.61 -14.17 -30.07
CA ARG A 409 4.19 -13.74 -30.08
C ARG A 409 3.23 -14.89 -29.80
N ALA A 410 3.53 -16.10 -30.27
CA ALA A 410 2.71 -17.28 -30.00
C ALA A 410 2.71 -17.60 -28.50
N ALA A 411 3.87 -17.55 -27.85
CA ALA A 411 4.01 -17.74 -26.41
C ALA A 411 3.30 -16.62 -25.64
N ALA A 412 3.48 -15.34 -26.01
CA ALA A 412 2.83 -14.19 -25.39
C ALA A 412 1.29 -14.28 -25.48
N ARG A 413 0.75 -14.70 -26.67
CA ARG A 413 -0.68 -14.94 -26.83
C ARG A 413 -1.19 -16.05 -25.92
N MET A 414 -0.47 -17.17 -25.83
CA MET A 414 -0.85 -18.26 -24.94
C MET A 414 -0.83 -17.82 -23.47
N GLN A 415 0.19 -17.08 -23.07
CA GLN A 415 0.26 -16.51 -21.72
C GLN A 415 -0.93 -15.60 -21.44
N ALA A 416 -1.26 -14.65 -22.33
CA ALA A 416 -2.39 -13.75 -22.15
C ALA A 416 -3.74 -14.50 -22.04
N ARG A 417 -3.91 -15.61 -22.78
CA ARG A 417 -5.09 -16.48 -22.66
C ARG A 417 -5.14 -17.22 -21.33
N ASN A 418 -4.01 -17.70 -20.84
CA ASN A 418 -3.92 -18.34 -19.52
C ASN A 418 -4.20 -17.33 -18.40
N ASP A 419 -3.72 -16.08 -18.54
CA ASP A 419 -3.97 -15.01 -17.58
C ASP A 419 -5.47 -14.65 -17.56
N ALA A 420 -6.13 -14.58 -18.73
CA ALA A 420 -7.57 -14.35 -18.83
C ALA A 420 -8.39 -15.49 -18.19
N ALA A 421 -8.01 -16.75 -18.44
CA ALA A 421 -8.64 -17.90 -17.79
C ALA A 421 -8.46 -17.86 -16.27
N SER A 422 -7.25 -17.55 -15.82
CA SER A 422 -6.95 -17.40 -14.38
C SER A 422 -7.73 -16.26 -13.72
N ALA A 423 -8.01 -15.18 -14.44
CA ALA A 423 -8.84 -14.08 -13.94
C ALA A 423 -10.32 -14.50 -13.78
N GLY A 424 -10.86 -15.34 -14.68
CA GLY A 424 -12.18 -15.95 -14.53
C GLY A 424 -12.29 -16.82 -13.27
N GLU A 425 -11.26 -17.61 -12.98
CA GLU A 425 -11.23 -18.42 -11.75
C GLU A 425 -11.12 -17.56 -10.50
N ARG A 426 -10.37 -16.42 -10.55
CA ARG A 426 -10.32 -15.45 -9.45
C ARG A 426 -11.70 -14.81 -9.19
N LEU A 427 -12.46 -14.48 -10.25
CA LEU A 427 -13.84 -14.01 -10.09
C LEU A 427 -14.73 -15.07 -9.44
N THR A 428 -14.63 -16.33 -9.87
CA THR A 428 -15.37 -17.45 -9.27
C THR A 428 -15.04 -17.58 -7.79
N ARG A 429 -13.78 -17.53 -7.42
CA ARG A 429 -13.32 -17.54 -6.03
C ARG A 429 -13.85 -16.33 -5.24
N ALA A 430 -13.81 -15.12 -5.81
CA ALA A 430 -14.34 -13.93 -5.15
C ALA A 430 -15.84 -14.08 -4.84
N LYS A 431 -16.64 -14.63 -5.76
CA LYS A 431 -18.06 -14.93 -5.52
C LYS A 431 -18.26 -15.95 -4.41
N GLN A 432 -17.46 -17.02 -4.36
CA GLN A 432 -17.53 -18.04 -3.30
C GLN A 432 -17.16 -17.46 -1.93
N ASP A 433 -16.09 -16.66 -1.86
CA ASP A 433 -15.67 -16.00 -0.62
C ASP A 433 -16.71 -14.98 -0.14
N ALA A 434 -17.29 -14.21 -1.05
CA ALA A 434 -18.39 -13.28 -0.75
C ALA A 434 -19.61 -14.02 -0.21
N THR A 435 -20.02 -15.11 -0.86
CA THR A 435 -21.13 -15.95 -0.40
C THR A 435 -20.89 -16.49 1.02
N ARG A 436 -19.70 -17.02 1.26
CA ARG A 436 -19.29 -17.52 2.58
C ARG A 436 -19.36 -16.42 3.65
N GLN A 437 -18.85 -15.21 3.34
CA GLN A 437 -18.88 -14.07 4.27
C GLN A 437 -20.32 -13.63 4.59
N ILE A 438 -21.22 -13.57 3.61
CA ILE A 438 -22.62 -13.20 3.82
C ILE A 438 -23.31 -14.20 4.75
N VAL A 439 -23.14 -15.51 4.48
CA VAL A 439 -23.72 -16.56 5.31
C VAL A 439 -23.17 -16.51 6.73
N ALA A 440 -21.84 -16.32 6.89
CA ALA A 440 -21.22 -16.21 8.19
C ALA A 440 -21.71 -14.97 8.97
N ALA A 441 -21.77 -13.80 8.32
CA ALA A 441 -22.28 -12.57 8.93
C ALA A 441 -23.75 -12.68 9.36
N ARG A 442 -24.60 -13.30 8.52
CA ARG A 442 -26.01 -13.58 8.87
C ARG A 442 -26.13 -14.51 10.08
N ASN A 443 -25.33 -15.57 10.12
CA ASN A 443 -25.33 -16.51 11.24
C ASN A 443 -24.83 -15.83 12.52
N ALA A 444 -23.79 -14.99 12.43
CA ALA A 444 -23.30 -14.22 13.57
C ALA A 444 -24.35 -13.25 14.13
N LEU A 445 -25.06 -12.54 13.24
CA LEU A 445 -26.16 -11.65 13.66
C LEU A 445 -27.30 -12.43 14.34
N ARG A 446 -27.74 -13.55 13.75
CA ARG A 446 -28.79 -14.39 14.33
C ARG A 446 -28.40 -14.91 15.72
N SER A 447 -27.17 -15.42 15.83
CA SER A 447 -26.64 -15.90 17.13
C SER A 447 -26.48 -14.75 18.13
N GLY A 448 -26.05 -13.57 17.68
CA GLY A 448 -25.92 -12.36 18.52
C GLY A 448 -27.27 -11.90 19.07
N ILE A 449 -28.33 -11.88 18.26
CA ILE A 449 -29.69 -11.54 18.71
C ILE A 449 -30.18 -12.56 19.76
N ALA A 450 -30.06 -13.86 19.50
CA ALA A 450 -30.48 -14.91 20.45
C ALA A 450 -29.66 -14.85 21.76
N ALA A 451 -28.36 -14.57 21.67
CA ALA A 451 -27.49 -14.38 22.83
C ALA A 451 -27.92 -13.15 23.66
N ASN A 452 -28.34 -12.06 23.00
CA ASN A 452 -28.82 -10.86 23.70
C ASN A 452 -30.15 -11.14 24.42
N GLU A 453 -31.10 -11.84 23.82
CA GLU A 453 -32.35 -12.26 24.47
C GLU A 453 -32.08 -13.12 25.71
N ALA A 454 -31.17 -14.08 25.62
CA ALA A 454 -30.77 -14.91 26.73
C ALA A 454 -30.03 -14.10 27.84
N ALA A 455 -29.17 -13.15 27.46
CA ALA A 455 -28.44 -12.29 28.40
C ALA A 455 -29.38 -11.33 29.16
N VAL A 456 -30.42 -10.80 28.50
CA VAL A 456 -31.48 -10.00 29.15
C VAL A 456 -32.19 -10.82 30.25
N ALA A 457 -32.59 -12.06 29.93
CA ALA A 457 -33.24 -12.95 30.89
C ALA A 457 -32.28 -13.31 32.06
N LEU A 458 -31.02 -13.61 31.75
CA LEU A 458 -29.99 -13.91 32.74
C LEU A 458 -29.78 -12.71 33.69
N LEU A 459 -29.63 -11.51 33.14
CA LEU A 459 -29.44 -10.29 33.91
C LEU A 459 -30.61 -10.05 34.86
N LYS A 460 -31.85 -10.22 34.37
CA LYS A 460 -33.06 -10.06 35.21
C LYS A 460 -33.07 -11.06 36.37
N ALA A 461 -32.77 -12.34 36.14
CA ALA A 461 -32.71 -13.37 37.15
C ALA A 461 -31.57 -13.12 38.16
N ALA A 462 -30.37 -12.79 37.68
CA ALA A 462 -29.22 -12.51 38.55
C ALA A 462 -29.45 -11.30 39.46
N ARG A 463 -30.14 -10.26 38.96
CA ARG A 463 -30.51 -9.08 39.77
C ARG A 463 -31.40 -9.46 40.92
N VAL A 464 -32.46 -10.22 40.66
CA VAL A 464 -33.39 -10.68 41.73
C VAL A 464 -32.66 -11.54 42.75
N THR A 465 -31.78 -12.46 42.31
CA THR A 465 -31.00 -13.33 43.19
C THR A 465 -30.04 -12.51 44.07
N TYR A 466 -29.34 -11.53 43.49
CA TYR A 466 -28.43 -10.64 44.24
C TYR A 466 -29.18 -9.80 45.27
N ASP A 467 -30.29 -9.18 44.87
CA ASP A 467 -31.09 -8.34 45.79
C ASP A 467 -31.60 -9.16 46.97
N ALA A 468 -32.13 -10.38 46.72
CA ALA A 468 -32.60 -11.28 47.76
C ALA A 468 -31.46 -11.78 48.67
N ALA A 469 -30.35 -12.27 48.13
CA ALA A 469 -29.23 -12.78 48.93
C ALA A 469 -28.55 -11.68 49.76
N SER A 470 -28.37 -10.51 49.17
CA SER A 470 -27.81 -9.33 49.84
C SER A 470 -28.71 -8.86 50.99
N ALA A 471 -30.03 -8.81 50.77
CA ALA A 471 -31.00 -8.46 51.85
C ALA A 471 -31.03 -9.53 52.94
N ALA A 472 -31.05 -10.81 52.61
CA ALA A 472 -31.03 -11.92 53.57
C ALA A 472 -29.77 -11.85 54.46
N TYR A 473 -28.60 -11.62 53.87
CA TYR A 473 -27.36 -11.47 54.63
C TYR A 473 -27.41 -10.28 55.59
N ARG A 474 -27.85 -9.11 55.14
CA ARG A 474 -27.96 -7.89 55.98
C ARG A 474 -28.94 -8.07 57.14
N ASN A 475 -30.01 -8.83 56.95
CA ASN A 475 -31.00 -9.10 57.98
C ASN A 475 -30.64 -10.33 58.85
N GLY A 476 -29.51 -10.97 58.65
CA GLY A 476 -29.02 -12.07 59.47
C GLY A 476 -29.64 -13.44 59.21
N VAL A 477 -30.41 -13.59 58.12
CA VAL A 477 -31.10 -14.83 57.74
C VAL A 477 -30.42 -15.54 56.55
N GLY A 478 -29.35 -14.96 55.99
CA GLY A 478 -28.56 -15.53 54.88
C GLY A 478 -27.06 -15.58 55.20
N SER A 479 -26.29 -16.31 54.37
CA SER A 479 -24.85 -16.42 54.49
C SER A 479 -24.10 -15.35 53.67
N LEU A 480 -22.89 -14.96 54.11
CA LEU A 480 -22.00 -14.11 53.32
C LEU A 480 -21.64 -14.79 51.97
N THR A 481 -21.43 -16.11 52.00
CA THR A 481 -21.09 -16.89 50.82
C THR A 481 -22.16 -16.79 49.72
N ASP A 482 -23.42 -16.88 50.07
CA ASP A 482 -24.54 -16.74 49.12
C ASP A 482 -24.59 -15.31 48.55
N ALA A 483 -24.40 -14.29 49.39
CA ALA A 483 -24.40 -12.89 48.95
C ALA A 483 -23.22 -12.57 48.02
N THR A 484 -22.02 -13.07 48.30
CA THR A 484 -20.83 -12.86 47.46
C THR A 484 -20.91 -13.63 46.16
N LEU A 485 -21.45 -14.87 46.15
CA LEU A 485 -21.70 -15.65 44.96
C LEU A 485 -22.73 -14.96 44.05
N ALA A 486 -23.86 -14.52 44.61
CA ALA A 486 -24.90 -13.80 43.89
C ALA A 486 -24.36 -12.47 43.30
N GLN A 487 -23.49 -11.75 44.02
CA GLN A 487 -22.81 -10.55 43.51
C GLN A 487 -21.91 -10.88 42.29
N SER A 488 -21.10 -11.95 42.38
CA SER A 488 -20.24 -12.38 41.29
C SER A 488 -21.07 -12.77 40.03
N GLN A 489 -22.14 -13.54 40.24
CA GLN A 489 -23.05 -13.92 39.16
C GLN A 489 -23.76 -12.72 38.51
N MET A 490 -24.13 -11.72 39.31
CA MET A 490 -24.71 -10.47 38.84
C MET A 490 -23.72 -9.71 37.94
N LEU A 491 -22.45 -9.58 38.34
CA LEU A 491 -21.41 -8.95 37.52
C LEU A 491 -21.20 -9.69 36.19
N VAL A 492 -21.16 -11.04 36.23
CA VAL A 492 -21.06 -11.88 35.03
C VAL A 492 -22.25 -11.63 34.09
N ALA A 493 -23.47 -11.56 34.64
CA ALA A 493 -24.70 -11.33 33.87
C ALA A 493 -24.72 -9.91 33.24
N GLN A 494 -24.28 -8.89 33.96
CA GLN A 494 -24.17 -7.51 33.49
C GLN A 494 -23.18 -7.42 32.33
N ASN A 495 -22.02 -8.06 32.45
CA ASN A 495 -21.00 -8.08 31.39
C ASN A 495 -21.47 -8.88 30.18
N ALA A 496 -22.12 -10.04 30.39
CA ALA A 496 -22.70 -10.82 29.30
C ALA A 496 -23.77 -10.04 28.52
N TYR A 497 -24.57 -9.22 29.19
CA TYR A 497 -25.54 -8.34 28.54
C TYR A 497 -24.84 -7.25 27.71
N ALA A 498 -23.86 -6.55 28.26
CA ALA A 498 -23.12 -5.53 27.54
C ALA A 498 -22.41 -6.10 26.29
N ASP A 499 -21.78 -7.27 26.43
CA ASP A 499 -21.09 -7.97 25.34
C ASP A 499 -22.04 -8.46 24.26
N SER A 500 -23.22 -8.99 24.65
CA SER A 500 -24.21 -9.49 23.69
C SER A 500 -24.77 -8.38 22.80
N ILE A 501 -25.03 -7.19 23.35
CA ILE A 501 -25.47 -6.03 22.57
C ILE A 501 -24.37 -5.60 21.58
N ALA A 502 -23.14 -5.45 22.07
CA ALA A 502 -22.02 -5.03 21.23
C ALA A 502 -21.75 -6.03 20.11
N ASN A 503 -21.78 -7.33 20.40
CA ASN A 503 -21.59 -8.40 19.43
C ASN A 503 -22.71 -8.41 18.38
N ALA A 504 -23.98 -8.28 18.78
CA ALA A 504 -25.11 -8.24 17.86
C ALA A 504 -25.04 -7.03 16.92
N ARG A 505 -24.71 -5.83 17.44
CA ARG A 505 -24.56 -4.61 16.64
C ARG A 505 -23.33 -4.65 15.73
N SER A 506 -22.22 -5.18 16.20
CA SER A 506 -21.05 -5.44 15.35
C SER A 506 -21.36 -6.41 14.23
N ALA A 507 -22.10 -7.51 14.51
CA ALA A 507 -22.54 -8.46 13.48
C ALA A 507 -23.49 -7.82 12.47
N ALA A 508 -24.36 -6.88 12.89
CA ALA A 508 -25.22 -6.13 11.99
C ALA A 508 -24.41 -5.23 11.05
N ALA A 509 -23.40 -4.52 11.56
CA ALA A 509 -22.48 -3.70 10.77
C ALA A 509 -21.70 -4.57 9.77
N VAL A 510 -21.18 -5.73 10.19
CA VAL A 510 -20.50 -6.68 9.31
C VAL A 510 -21.43 -7.20 8.20
N LEU A 511 -22.70 -7.52 8.53
CA LEU A 511 -23.67 -7.96 7.53
C LEU A 511 -24.01 -6.85 6.54
N ALA A 512 -24.17 -5.60 6.99
CA ALA A 512 -24.43 -4.44 6.13
C ALA A 512 -23.31 -4.28 5.09
N VAL A 513 -22.05 -4.36 5.50
CA VAL A 513 -20.89 -4.32 4.60
C VAL A 513 -20.83 -5.57 3.70
N ALA A 514 -21.04 -6.77 4.26
CA ALA A 514 -21.02 -8.02 3.49
C ALA A 514 -22.10 -8.06 2.40
N THR A 515 -23.22 -7.35 2.58
CA THR A 515 -24.29 -7.22 1.59
C THR A 515 -24.13 -6.01 0.66
N GLY A 516 -23.10 -5.18 0.86
CA GLY A 516 -22.89 -3.95 0.09
C GLY A 516 -23.92 -2.84 0.38
N ARG A 517 -24.65 -2.93 1.49
CA ARG A 517 -25.71 -1.99 1.90
C ARG A 517 -25.26 -1.11 3.07
N VAL A 518 -24.15 -0.41 2.91
CA VAL A 518 -23.60 0.46 3.97
C VAL A 518 -24.51 1.64 4.31
N SER A 519 -25.40 2.05 3.38
CA SER A 519 -26.39 3.10 3.61
C SER A 519 -27.47 2.77 4.66
N LEU A 520 -27.51 1.54 5.18
CA LEU A 520 -28.45 1.15 6.24
C LEU A 520 -27.99 1.58 7.65
N LEU A 521 -26.82 2.18 7.78
CA LEU A 521 -26.38 2.80 9.03
C LEU A 521 -26.93 4.23 9.20
N ASP A 522 -27.63 4.73 8.18
CA ASP A 522 -28.28 6.05 8.14
C ASP A 522 -29.78 5.92 8.50
N GLU A 523 -30.08 5.22 9.58
CA GLU A 523 -31.42 5.28 10.15
C GLU A 523 -31.54 6.53 11.04
N ARG A 524 -32.25 7.50 10.48
CA ARG A 524 -32.84 8.67 11.15
C ARG A 524 -33.73 8.29 12.34
#